data_22750f6f535027b34b619ee9aa2ae232
#
_entry.id   22750f6f535027b34b619ee9aa2ae232
#
_cell.length_a   1.000
_cell.length_b   1.000
_cell.length_c   1.000
_cell.angle_alpha   90.00
_cell.angle_beta   90.00
_cell.angle_gamma   90.00
#
_symmetry.space_group_name_H-M   'P 1'
#
loop_
_entity.id
_entity.type
_entity.pdbx_description
1 polymer ?
#
loop_
_entity_poly.entity_id
_entity_poly.type
_entity_poly.pdbx_seq_one_letter_code
_entity_poly.pdbx_strand_id
1 'polypeptide(L)'
;MPTYDSTVEKLVKYLVVKALAGHGYAVQAVYEHIVNEISPSTLAYKYGMSKHQLRGYTQRVIEKAGSEWRAKALLRLLTPYILRVKPIIVVYGDGKAYCSYCKVEIPITKTEDHVRRKHKDLVSVIMRKILHEVTAPKQVEISKAEYYAF
;
A
#
# COMPACT_ATOMS: atom_id res chain seq x y z
N MET A 1 -23.40 -9.76 -3.50
CA MET A 1 -22.04 -9.37 -3.12
C MET A 1 -21.17 -9.23 -4.35
N PRO A 2 -20.55 -8.07 -4.54
CA PRO A 2 -19.61 -7.97 -5.63
C PRO A 2 -18.44 -8.90 -5.36
N THR A 3 -18.20 -9.81 -6.28
CA THR A 3 -17.03 -10.67 -6.22
C THR A 3 -15.87 -9.89 -6.82
N TYR A 4 -14.87 -9.67 -6.02
CA TYR A 4 -13.66 -9.02 -6.50
C TYR A 4 -12.85 -10.02 -7.31
N ASP A 5 -12.29 -9.52 -8.39
CA ASP A 5 -11.30 -10.21 -9.16
C ASP A 5 -10.12 -10.54 -8.23
N SER A 6 -9.56 -11.73 -8.34
CA SER A 6 -8.41 -12.14 -7.54
C SER A 6 -7.18 -11.24 -7.73
N THR A 7 -7.07 -10.57 -8.89
CA THR A 7 -6.00 -9.59 -9.14
C THR A 7 -6.14 -8.37 -8.24
N VAL A 8 -7.37 -7.88 -8.05
CA VAL A 8 -7.62 -6.74 -7.16
C VAL A 8 -7.24 -7.11 -5.73
N GLU A 9 -7.66 -8.28 -5.27
CA GLU A 9 -7.34 -8.75 -3.91
C GLU A 9 -5.83 -8.87 -3.70
N LYS A 10 -5.10 -9.43 -4.66
CA LYS A 10 -3.64 -9.56 -4.57
C LYS A 10 -2.97 -8.20 -4.50
N LEU A 11 -3.43 -7.25 -5.30
CA LEU A 11 -2.88 -5.91 -5.27
C LEU A 11 -3.16 -5.21 -3.94
N VAL A 12 -4.40 -5.26 -3.47
CA VAL A 12 -4.77 -4.64 -2.18
C VAL A 12 -3.96 -5.24 -1.04
N LYS A 13 -3.81 -6.56 -1.02
CA LYS A 13 -2.99 -7.24 -0.01
C LYS A 13 -1.56 -6.74 -0.01
N TYR A 14 -0.95 -6.66 -1.20
CA TYR A 14 0.42 -6.18 -1.36
C TYR A 14 0.58 -4.75 -0.81
N LEU A 15 -0.35 -3.86 -1.16
CA LEU A 15 -0.30 -2.46 -0.73
C LEU A 15 -0.55 -2.32 0.78
N VAL A 16 -1.48 -3.10 1.33
CA VAL A 16 -1.77 -3.09 2.78
C VAL A 16 -0.55 -3.55 3.58
N VAL A 17 0.10 -4.63 3.12
CA VAL A 17 1.33 -5.13 3.78
C VAL A 17 2.40 -4.05 3.77
N LYS A 18 2.60 -3.36 2.64
CA LYS A 18 3.55 -2.25 2.54
C LYS A 18 3.24 -1.16 3.56
N ALA A 19 1.99 -0.74 3.64
CA ALA A 19 1.58 0.32 4.55
C ALA A 19 1.78 -0.08 6.02
N LEU A 20 1.38 -1.29 6.39
CA LEU A 20 1.54 -1.79 7.76
C LEU A 20 3.01 -1.94 8.16
N ALA A 21 3.86 -2.28 7.21
CA ALA A 21 5.30 -2.42 7.44
C ALA A 21 6.04 -1.08 7.52
N GLY A 22 5.33 0.04 7.34
CA GLY A 22 5.94 1.36 7.37
C GLY A 22 6.49 1.83 6.03
N HIS A 23 6.10 1.16 4.94
CA HIS A 23 6.59 1.46 3.59
C HIS A 23 5.55 2.20 2.74
N GLY A 24 4.70 3.03 3.36
CA GLY A 24 3.76 3.87 2.64
C GLY A 24 4.42 4.78 1.62
N TYR A 25 5.65 5.21 1.90
CA TYR A 25 6.44 6.02 0.97
C TYR A 25 6.67 5.28 -0.37
N ALA A 26 6.84 3.96 -0.32
CA ALA A 26 7.04 3.15 -1.54
C ALA A 26 5.74 3.11 -2.37
N VAL A 27 4.60 3.01 -1.70
CA VAL A 27 3.29 3.06 -2.36
C VAL A 27 3.10 4.41 -3.04
N GLN A 28 3.44 5.49 -2.34
CA GLN A 28 3.34 6.85 -2.89
C GLN A 28 4.26 7.03 -4.10
N ALA A 29 5.49 6.52 -4.03
CA ALA A 29 6.45 6.60 -5.13
C ALA A 29 5.94 5.87 -6.37
N VAL A 30 5.42 4.65 -6.20
CA VAL A 30 4.85 3.89 -7.32
C VAL A 30 3.65 4.62 -7.92
N TYR A 31 2.79 5.18 -7.08
CA TYR A 31 1.66 5.97 -7.53
C TYR A 31 2.12 7.14 -8.41
N GLU A 32 3.06 7.94 -7.93
CA GLU A 32 3.56 9.09 -8.68
C GLU A 32 4.21 8.69 -10.00
N HIS A 33 4.87 7.53 -10.02
CA HIS A 33 5.50 7.04 -11.23
C HIS A 33 4.46 6.53 -12.25
N ILE A 34 3.55 5.68 -11.83
CA ILE A 34 2.58 5.07 -12.76
C ILE A 34 1.46 6.04 -13.14
N VAL A 35 0.91 6.77 -12.18
CA VAL A 35 -0.25 7.64 -12.41
C VAL A 35 0.16 9.01 -12.91
N ASN A 36 1.16 9.63 -12.29
CA ASN A 36 1.59 10.99 -12.61
C ASN A 36 2.77 11.05 -13.59
N GLU A 37 3.28 9.88 -14.00
CA GLU A 37 4.36 9.76 -14.99
C GLU A 37 5.65 10.50 -14.60
N ILE A 38 5.92 10.57 -13.30
CA ILE A 38 7.16 11.18 -12.80
C ILE A 38 8.31 10.17 -12.97
N SER A 39 9.48 10.65 -13.37
CA SER A 39 10.61 9.77 -13.65
C SER A 39 11.10 9.01 -12.41
N PRO A 40 11.57 7.76 -12.59
CA PRO A 40 12.13 6.99 -11.48
C PRO A 40 13.29 7.67 -10.78
N SER A 41 14.12 8.41 -11.51
CA SER A 41 15.26 9.14 -10.93
C SER A 41 14.80 10.20 -9.94
N THR A 42 13.79 10.97 -10.33
CA THR A 42 13.22 12.03 -9.48
C THR A 42 12.64 11.44 -8.21
N LEU A 43 11.88 10.37 -8.33
CA LEU A 43 11.20 9.74 -7.20
C LEU A 43 12.17 9.01 -6.28
N ALA A 44 13.18 8.36 -6.83
CA ALA A 44 14.21 7.70 -6.05
C ALA A 44 14.91 8.72 -5.14
N TYR A 45 15.24 9.87 -5.68
CA TYR A 45 15.82 10.97 -4.90
C TYR A 45 14.84 11.48 -3.84
N LYS A 46 13.60 11.76 -4.25
CA LYS A 46 12.56 12.32 -3.37
C LYS A 46 12.28 11.44 -2.16
N TYR A 47 12.19 10.13 -2.37
CA TYR A 47 11.80 9.18 -1.32
C TYR A 47 12.97 8.41 -0.70
N GLY A 48 14.20 8.75 -1.06
CA GLY A 48 15.38 8.13 -0.48
C GLY A 48 15.52 6.65 -0.79
N MET A 49 15.15 6.24 -2.00
CA MET A 49 15.27 4.85 -2.43
C MET A 49 16.10 4.76 -3.72
N SER A 50 16.53 3.58 -4.09
CA SER A 50 17.23 3.39 -5.37
C SER A 50 16.22 3.29 -6.52
N LYS A 51 16.64 3.65 -7.72
CA LYS A 51 15.84 3.42 -8.94
C LYS A 51 15.50 1.95 -9.09
N HIS A 52 16.44 1.09 -8.72
CA HIS A 52 16.26 -0.35 -8.81
C HIS A 52 15.14 -0.85 -7.91
N GLN A 53 15.08 -0.34 -6.68
CA GLN A 53 13.98 -0.66 -5.76
C GLN A 53 12.64 -0.18 -6.32
N LEU A 54 12.59 1.05 -6.82
CA LEU A 54 11.37 1.59 -7.39
C LEU A 54 10.90 0.79 -8.59
N ARG A 55 11.80 0.40 -9.48
CA ARG A 55 11.47 -0.46 -10.63
C ARG A 55 10.90 -1.80 -10.18
N GLY A 56 11.50 -2.40 -9.15
CA GLY A 56 11.01 -3.66 -8.58
C GLY A 56 9.61 -3.53 -8.02
N TYR A 57 9.34 -2.48 -7.26
CA TYR A 57 8.00 -2.22 -6.71
C TYR A 57 6.98 -1.97 -7.83
N THR A 58 7.34 -1.17 -8.81
CA THR A 58 6.49 -0.87 -9.96
C THR A 58 6.13 -2.14 -10.72
N GLN A 59 7.11 -2.98 -10.99
CA GLN A 59 6.91 -4.25 -11.69
C GLN A 59 5.96 -5.16 -10.93
N ARG A 60 6.13 -5.29 -9.62
CA ARG A 60 5.26 -6.14 -8.80
C ARG A 60 3.82 -5.61 -8.78
N VAL A 61 3.64 -4.30 -8.72
CA VAL A 61 2.30 -3.71 -8.77
C VAL A 61 1.64 -4.01 -10.12
N ILE A 62 2.36 -3.85 -11.21
CA ILE A 62 1.84 -4.11 -12.55
C ILE A 62 1.47 -5.60 -12.70
N GLU A 63 2.33 -6.50 -12.24
CA GLU A 63 2.07 -7.93 -12.28
C GLU A 63 0.80 -8.30 -11.49
N LYS A 64 0.66 -7.77 -10.30
CA LYS A 64 -0.51 -8.06 -9.45
C LYS A 64 -1.80 -7.43 -10.00
N ALA A 65 -1.70 -6.29 -10.65
CA ALA A 65 -2.85 -5.64 -11.30
C ALA A 65 -3.24 -6.31 -12.63
N GLY A 66 -2.31 -7.02 -13.24
CA GLY A 66 -2.53 -7.72 -14.51
C GLY A 66 -2.02 -6.97 -15.73
N SER A 67 -1.92 -5.65 -15.68
CA SER A 67 -1.39 -4.81 -16.75
C SER A 67 -1.06 -3.43 -16.20
N GLU A 68 -0.29 -2.66 -16.95
CA GLU A 68 0.04 -1.29 -16.60
C GLU A 68 -1.21 -0.40 -16.55
N TRP A 69 -2.11 -0.58 -17.52
CA TRP A 69 -3.36 0.17 -17.58
C TRP A 69 -4.23 -0.07 -16.34
N ARG A 70 -4.38 -1.35 -15.94
CA ARG A 70 -5.14 -1.70 -14.75
C ARG A 70 -4.46 -1.17 -13.48
N ALA A 71 -3.12 -1.23 -13.44
CA ALA A 71 -2.37 -0.71 -12.31
C ALA A 71 -2.62 0.78 -12.11
N LYS A 72 -2.62 1.55 -13.19
CA LYS A 72 -2.91 2.98 -13.15
C LYS A 72 -4.31 3.25 -12.59
N ALA A 73 -5.32 2.56 -13.12
CA ALA A 73 -6.71 2.72 -12.68
C ALA A 73 -6.90 2.32 -11.22
N LEU A 74 -6.34 1.17 -10.82
CA LEU A 74 -6.48 0.66 -9.46
C LEU A 74 -5.73 1.51 -8.45
N LEU A 75 -4.55 2.01 -8.80
CA LEU A 75 -3.80 2.89 -7.89
C LEU A 75 -4.53 4.21 -7.64
N ARG A 76 -5.15 4.78 -8.67
CA ARG A 76 -5.97 5.99 -8.49
C ARG A 76 -7.08 5.77 -7.47
N LEU A 77 -7.68 4.60 -7.52
CA LEU A 77 -8.79 4.25 -6.65
C LEU A 77 -8.34 3.88 -5.24
N LEU A 78 -7.29 3.07 -5.12
CA LEU A 78 -6.89 2.43 -3.86
C LEU A 78 -5.92 3.27 -3.01
N THR A 79 -5.02 4.00 -3.64
CA THR A 79 -3.91 4.66 -2.92
C THR A 79 -4.39 5.59 -1.80
N PRO A 80 -5.44 6.42 -1.97
CA PRO A 80 -5.89 7.26 -0.86
C PRO A 80 -6.26 6.47 0.40
N TYR A 81 -6.86 5.29 0.23
CA TYR A 81 -7.23 4.43 1.37
C TYR A 81 -6.01 3.76 1.98
N ILE A 82 -5.10 3.31 1.12
CA ILE A 82 -3.87 2.64 1.58
C ILE A 82 -3.02 3.60 2.43
N LEU A 83 -2.90 4.85 2.01
CA LEU A 83 -2.07 5.84 2.71
C LEU A 83 -2.63 6.23 4.08
N ARG A 84 -3.87 5.89 4.38
CA ARG A 84 -4.47 6.09 5.70
C ARG A 84 -4.18 4.96 6.68
N VAL A 85 -3.70 3.83 6.19
CA VAL A 85 -3.38 2.69 7.04
C VAL A 85 -2.21 3.06 7.93
N LYS A 86 -2.40 2.92 9.24
CA LYS A 86 -1.34 3.23 10.21
C LYS A 86 -0.33 2.10 10.27
N PRO A 87 0.96 2.39 10.12
CA PRO A 87 1.98 1.36 10.24
C PRO A 87 2.02 0.79 11.66
N ILE A 88 2.28 -0.51 11.77
CA ILE A 88 2.54 -1.18 13.05
C ILE A 88 4.01 -1.43 13.27
N ILE A 89 4.84 -1.16 12.26
CA ILE A 89 6.29 -1.32 12.33
C ILE A 89 6.92 0.08 12.41
N VAL A 90 7.77 0.27 13.40
CA VAL A 90 8.57 1.50 13.55
C VAL A 90 10.01 1.15 13.27
N VAL A 91 10.64 1.87 12.35
CA VAL A 91 12.05 1.68 12.02
C VAL A 91 12.87 2.64 12.87
N TYR A 92 13.88 2.11 13.53
CA TYR A 92 14.88 2.93 14.22
C TYR A 92 16.28 2.45 13.82
N GLY A 93 17.32 3.19 14.21
CA GLY A 93 18.67 3.00 13.70
C GLY A 93 19.21 1.56 13.78
N ASP A 94 20.35 1.33 13.13
CA ASP A 94 21.10 0.06 13.13
C ASP A 94 20.39 -1.11 12.43
N GLY A 95 19.59 -0.82 11.40
CA GLY A 95 18.94 -1.85 10.60
C GLY A 95 17.87 -2.63 11.37
N LYS A 96 17.35 -2.05 12.44
CA LYS A 96 16.35 -2.67 13.30
C LYS A 96 15.01 -1.98 13.19
N ALA A 97 13.96 -2.76 13.41
CA ALA A 97 12.58 -2.28 13.44
C ALA A 97 11.87 -2.92 14.65
N TYR A 98 10.75 -2.32 15.02
CA TYR A 98 9.98 -2.77 16.18
C TYR A 98 8.51 -2.91 15.77
N CYS A 99 7.90 -4.05 16.10
CA CYS A 99 6.48 -4.26 15.89
C CYS A 99 5.71 -3.84 17.15
N SER A 100 4.87 -2.81 17.00
CA SER A 100 4.09 -2.29 18.13
C SER A 100 3.00 -3.27 18.59
N TYR A 101 2.56 -4.18 17.72
CA TYR A 101 1.56 -5.20 18.07
C TYR A 101 2.14 -6.36 18.84
N CYS A 102 3.24 -6.92 18.34
CA CYS A 102 3.92 -8.06 19.00
C CYS A 102 4.86 -7.63 20.09
N LYS A 103 5.27 -6.35 20.08
CA LYS A 103 6.26 -5.80 20.99
C LYS A 103 7.61 -6.53 20.89
N VAL A 104 8.00 -6.84 19.65
CA VAL A 104 9.27 -7.51 19.36
C VAL A 104 10.10 -6.70 18.39
N GLU A 105 11.41 -6.85 18.51
CA GLU A 105 12.37 -6.28 17.60
C GLU A 105 12.53 -7.19 16.39
N ILE A 106 12.63 -6.60 15.20
CA ILE A 106 12.67 -7.32 13.93
C ILE A 106 13.77 -6.72 13.06
N PRO A 107 14.53 -7.54 12.32
CA PRO A 107 15.43 -6.98 11.31
C PRO A 107 14.66 -6.19 10.27
N ILE A 108 15.21 -5.07 9.83
CA ILE A 108 14.53 -4.18 8.87
C ILE A 108 14.18 -4.89 7.56
N THR A 109 14.98 -5.89 7.17
CA THR A 109 14.74 -6.66 5.95
C THR A 109 13.59 -7.67 6.08
N LYS A 110 13.08 -7.89 7.28
CA LYS A 110 12.05 -8.90 7.59
C LYS A 110 10.69 -8.29 7.94
N THR A 111 10.54 -6.98 7.83
CA THR A 111 9.33 -6.30 8.30
C THR A 111 8.08 -6.71 7.54
N GLU A 112 8.12 -6.76 6.21
CA GLU A 112 6.97 -7.15 5.41
C GLU A 112 6.62 -8.63 5.61
N ASP A 113 7.64 -9.48 5.69
CA ASP A 113 7.47 -10.89 5.94
C ASP A 113 6.81 -11.14 7.30
N HIS A 114 7.23 -10.39 8.31
CA HIS A 114 6.62 -10.43 9.64
C HIS A 114 5.14 -10.05 9.59
N VAL A 115 4.80 -8.96 8.89
CA VAL A 115 3.40 -8.53 8.76
C VAL A 115 2.58 -9.62 8.07
N ARG A 116 3.08 -10.18 6.97
CA ARG A 116 2.36 -11.21 6.22
C ARG A 116 2.10 -12.48 7.04
N ARG A 117 3.05 -12.89 7.85
CA ARG A 117 2.98 -14.14 8.60
C ARG A 117 2.30 -14.01 9.95
N LYS A 118 2.67 -12.99 10.71
CA LYS A 118 2.21 -12.83 12.09
C LYS A 118 0.92 -12.01 12.20
N HIS A 119 0.61 -11.21 11.20
CA HIS A 119 -0.53 -10.31 11.24
C HIS A 119 -1.48 -10.51 10.06
N LYS A 120 -1.64 -11.77 9.63
CA LYS A 120 -2.56 -12.16 8.55
C LYS A 120 -3.99 -11.65 8.78
N ASP A 121 -4.46 -11.77 10.01
CA ASP A 121 -5.83 -11.39 10.35
C ASP A 121 -6.03 -9.88 10.23
N LEU A 122 -5.04 -9.12 10.69
CA LEU A 122 -5.08 -7.67 10.56
C LEU A 122 -5.06 -7.24 9.10
N VAL A 123 -4.19 -7.85 8.29
CA VAL A 123 -4.13 -7.60 6.85
C VAL A 123 -5.49 -7.86 6.20
N SER A 124 -6.11 -9.01 6.52
CA SER A 124 -7.42 -9.39 5.96
C SER A 124 -8.53 -8.43 6.37
N VAL A 125 -8.54 -8.00 7.61
CA VAL A 125 -9.55 -7.03 8.12
C VAL A 125 -9.42 -5.71 7.38
N ILE A 126 -8.21 -5.20 7.23
CA ILE A 126 -7.97 -3.92 6.55
C ILE A 126 -8.32 -4.02 5.06
N MET A 127 -7.93 -5.13 4.42
CA MET A 127 -8.28 -5.38 3.01
C MET A 127 -9.79 -5.34 2.79
N ARG A 128 -10.54 -6.06 3.62
CA ARG A 128 -12.01 -6.10 3.51
C ARG A 128 -12.62 -4.73 3.72
N LYS A 129 -12.10 -3.98 4.68
CA LYS A 129 -12.57 -2.62 4.94
C LYS A 129 -12.34 -1.71 3.75
N ILE A 130 -11.14 -1.75 3.17
CA ILE A 130 -10.80 -0.92 2.00
C ILE A 130 -11.67 -1.30 0.80
N LEU A 131 -11.79 -2.60 0.52
CA LEU A 131 -12.60 -3.07 -0.60
C LEU A 131 -14.07 -2.69 -0.43
N HIS A 132 -14.58 -2.73 0.79
CA HIS A 132 -15.95 -2.31 1.09
C HIS A 132 -16.12 -0.80 0.83
N GLU A 133 -15.21 0.03 1.32
CA GLU A 133 -15.29 1.48 1.15
C GLU A 133 -15.19 1.90 -0.32
N VAL A 134 -14.29 1.25 -1.07
CA VAL A 134 -14.06 1.54 -2.48
C VAL A 134 -15.28 1.21 -3.33
N THR A 135 -16.05 0.17 -2.94
CA THR A 135 -17.24 -0.26 -3.68
C THR A 135 -18.54 0.28 -3.09
N ALA A 136 -18.46 1.15 -2.08
CA ALA A 136 -19.64 1.75 -1.48
C ALA A 136 -20.49 2.48 -2.54
N PRO A 137 -21.81 2.40 -2.45
CA PRO A 137 -22.68 3.07 -3.41
C PRO A 137 -22.44 4.58 -3.48
N LYS A 138 -22.60 5.17 -4.66
CA LYS A 138 -22.36 6.60 -4.90
C LYS A 138 -23.24 7.54 -4.10
N GLN A 139 -24.36 7.06 -3.57
CA GLN A 139 -25.21 7.87 -2.73
C GLN A 139 -24.49 8.39 -1.48
N VAL A 140 -23.28 7.91 -1.25
CA VAL A 140 -22.43 8.35 -0.13
C VAL A 140 -21.51 9.51 -0.56
N GLU A 141 -21.66 10.05 -1.77
CA GLU A 141 -20.80 11.14 -2.25
C GLU A 141 -20.86 12.39 -1.35
N ILE A 142 -22.02 12.69 -0.80
CA ILE A 142 -22.16 13.81 0.13
C ILE A 142 -21.32 13.55 1.39
N SER A 143 -21.37 12.34 1.89
CA SER A 143 -20.55 11.92 3.03
C SER A 143 -19.05 11.97 2.71
N LYS A 144 -18.68 11.69 1.46
CA LYS A 144 -17.29 11.81 1.02
C LYS A 144 -16.81 13.26 1.09
N ALA A 145 -17.63 14.19 0.67
CA ALA A 145 -17.30 15.61 0.73
C ALA A 145 -17.04 16.05 2.18
N GLU A 146 -17.88 15.62 3.10
CA GLU A 146 -17.71 15.88 4.53
C GLU A 146 -16.46 15.19 5.07
N TYR A 147 -16.22 13.96 4.63
CA TYR A 147 -15.08 13.15 5.07
C TYR A 147 -13.76 13.77 4.65
N TYR A 148 -13.69 14.36 3.45
CA TYR A 148 -12.50 15.02 2.95
C TYR A 148 -12.36 16.48 3.44
N ALA A 149 -13.38 17.04 4.05
CA ALA A 149 -13.35 18.39 4.62
C ALA A 149 -12.61 18.42 5.97
N PHE A 150 -12.33 17.27 6.52
CA PHE A 150 -11.56 17.14 7.73
C PHE A 150 -10.11 16.79 7.39
#